data_0f07aeb93e3ebf70463bcacb3556904e
#
_entry.id   0f07aeb93e3ebf70463bcacb3556904e
#
_cell.length_a   1.000
_cell.length_b   1.000
_cell.length_c   1.000
_cell.angle_alpha   90.00
_cell.angle_beta   90.00
_cell.angle_gamma   90.00
#
_symmetry.space_group_name_H-M   'P 1'
#
loop_
_entity.id
_entity.type
_entity.pdbx_description
1 polymer ?
#
loop_
_entity_poly.entity_id
_entity_poly.type
_entity_poly.pdbx_seq_one_letter_code
_entity_poly.pdbx_strand_id
1 'polypeptide(L)'
;TLPSGVFYNHTTSIIGNGVALNIPVLMKEVKSITDRNVPMPKILVSDRAQMVMPYHILFDQYEEERLGGKSFGSTKSGIAPFYSDKYAKIGFQVSELFDEDLLKEKVVRVCEQKNVILEHLYHKPAINPDELLETLHEYREMIAPFVCDVSAYLDEAIKAGKNILLEGQLGTLKDPDHGIYPMVTSSSTLAAYGAIGAGI
;
A
#
# COMPACT_ATOMS: atom_id res chain seq x y z
N THR A 1 -6.40 -0.51 -5.91
CA THR A 1 -7.10 -0.76 -7.19
C THR A 1 -6.12 -1.34 -8.19
N LEU A 2 -6.52 -2.39 -8.89
CA LEU A 2 -5.74 -3.02 -9.95
C LEU A 2 -5.49 -2.04 -11.11
N PRO A 3 -4.32 -2.11 -11.77
CA PRO A 3 -4.09 -1.38 -13.01
C PRO A 3 -5.11 -1.78 -14.10
N SER A 4 -5.49 -0.83 -14.93
CA SER A 4 -6.48 -1.08 -16.00
C SER A 4 -6.03 -2.09 -17.05
N GLY A 5 -4.73 -2.34 -17.16
CA GLY A 5 -4.14 -3.36 -18.04
C GLY A 5 -4.50 -4.82 -17.72
N VAL A 6 -5.05 -5.12 -16.53
CA VAL A 6 -5.38 -6.50 -16.10
C VAL A 6 -6.39 -7.23 -17.00
N PHE A 7 -7.12 -6.51 -17.84
CA PHE A 7 -8.09 -7.10 -18.77
C PHE A 7 -7.48 -7.57 -20.09
N TYR A 8 -6.18 -7.35 -20.29
CA TYR A 8 -5.48 -7.66 -21.55
C TYR A 8 -4.40 -8.70 -21.35
N ASN A 9 -4.50 -9.83 -22.03
CA ASN A 9 -3.58 -10.97 -21.90
C ASN A 9 -2.13 -10.66 -22.27
N HIS A 10 -1.87 -9.64 -23.10
CA HIS A 10 -0.53 -9.23 -23.52
C HIS A 10 0.12 -8.22 -22.57
N THR A 11 -0.61 -7.77 -21.55
CA THR A 11 -0.14 -6.77 -20.60
C THR A 11 0.37 -7.45 -19.32
N THR A 12 1.51 -7.00 -18.81
CA THR A 12 1.95 -7.30 -17.45
C THR A 12 1.60 -6.11 -16.57
N SER A 13 0.78 -6.34 -15.56
CA SER A 13 0.36 -5.33 -14.59
C SER A 13 1.32 -5.31 -13.41
N ILE A 14 1.85 -4.13 -13.08
CA ILE A 14 2.89 -3.99 -12.08
C ILE A 14 2.41 -3.11 -10.93
N ILE A 15 2.55 -3.60 -9.72
CA ILE A 15 2.41 -2.84 -8.48
C ILE A 15 3.82 -2.38 -8.10
N GLY A 16 4.13 -1.12 -8.42
CA GLY A 16 5.48 -0.57 -8.29
C GLY A 16 5.87 -0.17 -6.88
N ASN A 17 7.12 0.26 -6.72
CA ASN A 17 7.74 0.63 -5.43
C ASN A 17 6.96 1.73 -4.67
N GLY A 18 6.33 2.64 -5.39
CA GLY A 18 5.61 3.78 -4.81
C GLY A 18 4.16 3.51 -4.41
N VAL A 19 3.66 2.30 -4.63
CA VAL A 19 2.27 1.95 -4.34
C VAL A 19 2.06 1.73 -2.84
N ALA A 20 0.97 2.30 -2.30
CA ALA A 20 0.44 1.93 -0.98
C ALA A 20 -0.36 0.64 -1.15
N LEU A 21 0.23 -0.49 -0.80
CA LEU A 21 -0.31 -1.82 -1.10
C LEU A 21 -1.17 -2.34 0.06
N ASN A 22 -2.46 -2.50 -0.18
CA ASN A 22 -3.35 -3.27 0.70
C ASN A 22 -3.51 -4.68 0.11
N ILE A 23 -2.83 -5.68 0.69
CA ILE A 23 -2.79 -7.06 0.17
C ILE A 23 -4.18 -7.70 0.13
N PRO A 24 -4.98 -7.71 1.21
CA PRO A 24 -6.34 -8.24 1.17
C PRO A 24 -7.23 -7.61 0.08
N VAL A 25 -7.13 -6.29 -0.10
CA VAL A 25 -7.89 -5.58 -1.13
C VAL A 25 -7.43 -6.00 -2.52
N LEU A 26 -6.13 -6.10 -2.76
CA LEU A 26 -5.57 -6.59 -4.02
C LEU A 26 -6.11 -7.99 -4.35
N MET A 27 -6.06 -8.92 -3.41
CA MET A 27 -6.55 -10.28 -3.61
C MET A 27 -8.06 -10.33 -3.86
N LYS A 28 -8.83 -9.51 -3.15
CA LYS A 28 -10.28 -9.38 -3.36
C LYS A 28 -10.60 -8.84 -4.76
N GLU A 29 -9.85 -7.87 -5.24
CA GLU A 29 -10.03 -7.31 -6.59
C GLU A 29 -9.68 -8.36 -7.66
N VAL A 30 -8.55 -9.07 -7.52
CA VAL A 30 -8.19 -10.18 -8.42
C VAL A 30 -9.29 -11.24 -8.47
N LYS A 31 -9.76 -11.67 -7.31
CA LYS A 31 -10.85 -12.62 -7.22
C LYS A 31 -12.13 -12.10 -7.89
N SER A 32 -12.47 -10.84 -7.69
CA SER A 32 -13.67 -10.24 -8.28
C SER A 32 -13.68 -10.25 -9.81
N ILE A 33 -12.53 -10.09 -10.46
CA ILE A 33 -12.44 -10.15 -11.92
C ILE A 33 -12.40 -11.59 -12.43
N THR A 34 -11.71 -12.49 -11.74
CA THR A 34 -11.64 -13.91 -12.13
C THR A 34 -12.98 -14.61 -11.95
N ASP A 35 -13.75 -14.29 -10.91
CA ASP A 35 -15.12 -14.80 -10.71
C ASP A 35 -16.09 -14.35 -11.84
N ARG A 36 -15.70 -13.33 -12.62
CA ARG A 36 -16.44 -12.86 -13.81
C ARG A 36 -15.89 -13.42 -15.12
N ASN A 37 -15.14 -14.54 -15.05
CA ASN A 37 -14.51 -15.21 -16.19
C ASN A 37 -13.44 -14.36 -16.92
N VAL A 38 -12.87 -13.35 -16.26
CA VAL A 38 -11.66 -12.71 -16.77
C VAL A 38 -10.48 -13.66 -16.47
N PRO A 39 -9.64 -13.98 -17.46
CA PRO A 39 -8.45 -14.80 -17.22
C PRO A 39 -7.57 -14.19 -16.12
N MET A 40 -6.91 -15.05 -15.34
CA MET A 40 -5.97 -14.58 -14.31
C MET A 40 -4.93 -13.65 -14.92
N PRO A 41 -4.88 -12.38 -14.53
CA PRO A 41 -3.95 -11.42 -15.11
C PRO A 41 -2.51 -11.72 -14.66
N LYS A 42 -1.54 -11.38 -15.50
CA LYS A 42 -0.13 -11.40 -15.11
C LYS A 42 0.15 -10.18 -14.24
N ILE A 43 0.30 -10.42 -12.94
CA ILE A 43 0.57 -9.36 -11.95
C ILE A 43 1.96 -9.59 -11.36
N LEU A 44 2.72 -8.52 -11.22
CA LEU A 44 3.99 -8.47 -10.50
C LEU A 44 3.88 -7.41 -9.39
N VAL A 45 4.41 -7.72 -8.23
CA VAL A 45 4.41 -6.83 -7.05
C VAL A 45 5.84 -6.58 -6.63
N SER A 46 6.19 -5.31 -6.49
CA SER A 46 7.51 -4.93 -6.01
C SER A 46 7.74 -5.41 -4.57
N ASP A 47 8.87 -6.03 -4.35
CA ASP A 47 9.42 -6.32 -3.02
C ASP A 47 9.62 -5.05 -2.16
N ARG A 48 9.80 -3.89 -2.82
CA ARG A 48 9.97 -2.57 -2.18
C ARG A 48 8.66 -1.83 -1.91
N ALA A 49 7.54 -2.27 -2.46
CA ALA A 49 6.24 -1.67 -2.15
C ALA A 49 5.97 -1.77 -0.65
N GLN A 50 5.39 -0.70 -0.09
CA GLN A 50 5.03 -0.72 1.33
C GLN A 50 3.56 -1.07 1.54
N MET A 51 3.30 -1.79 2.64
CA MET A 51 1.98 -2.33 2.94
C MET A 51 1.16 -1.38 3.79
N VAL A 52 -0.12 -1.25 3.42
CA VAL A 52 -1.14 -0.68 4.30
C VAL A 52 -1.44 -1.73 5.38
N MET A 53 -1.04 -1.44 6.60
CA MET A 53 -1.23 -2.33 7.74
C MET A 53 -2.66 -2.26 8.29
N PRO A 54 -3.16 -3.31 8.96
CA PRO A 54 -4.51 -3.29 9.55
C PRO A 54 -4.75 -2.09 10.46
N TYR A 55 -3.76 -1.73 11.27
CA TYR A 55 -3.87 -0.59 12.17
C TYR A 55 -3.93 0.78 11.44
N HIS A 56 -3.42 0.91 10.22
CA HIS A 56 -3.58 2.15 9.45
C HIS A 56 -5.06 2.44 9.20
N ILE A 57 -5.84 1.41 8.89
CA ILE A 57 -7.29 1.54 8.66
C ILE A 57 -7.99 1.97 9.95
N LEU A 58 -7.62 1.36 11.09
CA LEU A 58 -8.17 1.72 12.40
C LEU A 58 -7.83 3.17 12.77
N PHE A 59 -6.59 3.59 12.59
CA PHE A 59 -6.14 4.96 12.88
C PHE A 59 -6.88 6.00 12.04
N ASP A 60 -7.08 5.72 10.75
CA ASP A 60 -7.85 6.60 9.86
C ASP A 60 -9.31 6.73 10.32
N GLN A 61 -9.92 5.63 10.75
CA GLN A 61 -11.28 5.64 11.32
C GLN A 61 -11.36 6.40 12.65
N TYR A 62 -10.42 6.13 13.56
CA TYR A 62 -10.41 6.76 14.90
C TYR A 62 -10.12 8.26 14.83
N GLU A 63 -9.29 8.70 13.88
CA GLU A 63 -9.05 10.12 13.68
C GLU A 63 -10.29 10.84 13.15
N GLU A 64 -11.01 10.26 12.18
CA GLU A 64 -12.28 10.80 11.71
C GLU A 64 -13.34 10.85 12.83
N GLU A 65 -13.41 9.82 13.68
CA GLU A 65 -14.27 9.81 14.87
C GLU A 65 -13.89 10.95 15.84
N ARG A 66 -12.60 11.12 16.14
CA ARG A 66 -12.09 12.14 17.05
C ARG A 66 -12.37 13.56 16.55
N LEU A 67 -12.24 13.79 15.26
CA LEU A 67 -12.48 15.09 14.63
C LEU A 67 -13.99 15.43 14.55
N GLY A 68 -14.87 14.44 14.52
CA GLY A 68 -16.32 14.63 14.47
C GLY A 68 -16.74 15.57 13.35
N GLY A 69 -17.44 16.67 13.70
CA GLY A 69 -17.91 17.66 12.71
C GLY A 69 -16.82 18.42 11.96
N LYS A 70 -15.53 18.24 12.30
CA LYS A 70 -14.38 18.82 11.62
C LYS A 70 -13.59 17.77 10.82
N SER A 71 -14.18 16.60 10.57
CA SER A 71 -13.57 15.52 9.80
C SER A 71 -13.25 15.97 8.36
N PHE A 72 -12.16 15.42 7.80
CA PHE A 72 -11.74 15.73 6.43
C PHE A 72 -12.48 14.92 5.36
N GLY A 73 -13.34 13.97 5.76
CA GLY A 73 -14.05 13.08 4.85
C GLY A 73 -13.13 12.00 4.27
N SER A 74 -12.28 11.40 5.11
CA SER A 74 -11.41 10.31 4.70
C SER A 74 -12.20 9.13 4.14
N THR A 75 -11.60 8.42 3.19
CA THR A 75 -12.12 7.15 2.68
C THR A 75 -12.03 6.01 3.71
N LYS A 76 -11.41 6.26 4.86
CA LYS A 76 -11.14 5.28 5.93
C LYS A 76 -10.37 4.05 5.44
N SER A 77 -9.52 4.24 4.46
CA SER A 77 -8.67 3.20 3.85
C SER A 77 -7.24 3.18 4.38
N GLY A 78 -6.92 4.03 5.37
CA GLY A 78 -5.65 4.03 6.06
C GLY A 78 -4.52 4.75 5.33
N ILE A 79 -4.81 5.56 4.31
CA ILE A 79 -3.78 6.17 3.45
C ILE A 79 -2.96 7.23 4.19
N ALA A 80 -3.59 8.13 4.94
CA ALA A 80 -2.86 9.15 5.68
C ALA A 80 -1.95 8.55 6.77
N PRO A 81 -2.43 7.64 7.65
CA PRO A 81 -1.56 6.94 8.59
C PRO A 81 -0.45 6.13 7.92
N PHE A 82 -0.73 5.50 6.78
CA PHE A 82 0.27 4.76 6.00
C PHE A 82 1.42 5.67 5.55
N TYR A 83 1.13 6.81 4.93
CA TYR A 83 2.18 7.74 4.48
C TYR A 83 2.91 8.39 5.66
N SER A 84 2.23 8.64 6.78
CA SER A 84 2.86 9.06 8.02
C SER A 84 3.94 8.07 8.46
N ASP A 85 3.63 6.79 8.50
CA ASP A 85 4.58 5.73 8.88
C ASP A 85 5.70 5.55 7.86
N LYS A 86 5.38 5.64 6.57
CA LYS A 86 6.37 5.57 5.50
C LYS A 86 7.46 6.63 5.67
N TYR A 87 7.09 7.87 5.88
CA TYR A 87 8.04 8.98 6.03
C TYR A 87 8.69 9.04 7.42
N ALA A 88 8.03 8.50 8.45
CA ALA A 88 8.64 8.23 9.75
C ALA A 88 9.61 7.03 9.73
N LYS A 89 9.69 6.30 8.62
CA LYS A 89 10.57 5.13 8.40
C LYS A 89 10.25 3.94 9.32
N ILE A 90 8.98 3.78 9.66
CA ILE A 90 8.45 2.64 10.43
C ILE A 90 7.45 1.79 9.64
N GLY A 91 7.19 2.15 8.38
CA GLY A 91 6.37 1.37 7.45
C GLY A 91 7.01 0.02 7.09
N PHE A 92 6.20 -0.93 6.64
CA PHE A 92 6.63 -2.28 6.27
C PHE A 92 6.69 -2.44 4.76
N GLN A 93 7.84 -2.88 4.24
CA GLN A 93 7.99 -3.30 2.84
C GLN A 93 7.54 -4.75 2.66
N VAL A 94 7.13 -5.10 1.43
CA VAL A 94 6.74 -6.48 1.10
C VAL A 94 7.89 -7.47 1.33
N SER A 95 9.14 -7.09 1.03
CA SER A 95 10.33 -7.93 1.28
C SER A 95 10.48 -8.35 2.74
N GLU A 96 10.05 -7.51 3.69
CA GLU A 96 10.18 -7.79 5.13
C GLU A 96 9.26 -8.95 5.60
N LEU A 97 8.22 -9.29 4.81
CA LEU A 97 7.39 -10.48 5.09
C LEU A 97 8.18 -11.80 4.99
N PHE A 98 9.31 -11.79 4.30
CA PHE A 98 10.13 -12.97 4.04
C PHE A 98 11.37 -13.08 4.95
N ASP A 99 11.54 -12.14 5.87
CA ASP A 99 12.56 -12.16 6.92
C ASP A 99 11.89 -12.23 8.29
N GLU A 100 11.78 -13.44 8.81
CA GLU A 100 11.00 -13.73 10.02
C GLU A 100 11.52 -13.01 11.27
N ASP A 101 12.83 -12.93 11.44
CA ASP A 101 13.45 -12.32 12.62
C ASP A 101 13.27 -10.79 12.59
N LEU A 102 13.52 -10.19 11.44
CA LEU A 102 13.29 -8.76 11.22
C LEU A 102 11.81 -8.39 11.39
N LEU A 103 10.91 -9.23 10.84
CA LEU A 103 9.46 -9.00 10.90
C LEU A 103 8.98 -8.99 12.35
N LYS A 104 9.37 -9.99 13.15
CA LYS A 104 9.01 -10.09 14.59
C LYS A 104 9.48 -8.88 15.40
N GLU A 105 10.78 -8.56 15.27
CA GLU A 105 11.36 -7.41 15.98
C GLU A 105 10.60 -6.12 15.64
N LYS A 106 10.34 -5.90 14.36
CA LYS A 106 9.70 -4.67 13.88
C LYS A 106 8.23 -4.59 14.30
N VAL A 107 7.49 -5.71 14.27
CA VAL A 107 6.10 -5.77 14.71
C VAL A 107 5.99 -5.35 16.17
N VAL A 108 6.81 -5.91 17.06
CA VAL A 108 6.80 -5.57 18.50
C VAL A 108 7.06 -4.07 18.68
N ARG A 109 8.15 -3.55 18.09
CA ARG A 109 8.52 -2.13 18.20
C ARG A 109 7.44 -1.17 17.69
N VAL A 110 6.82 -1.50 16.56
CA VAL A 110 5.75 -0.66 15.98
C VAL A 110 4.48 -0.73 16.82
N CYS A 111 4.09 -1.91 17.31
CA CYS A 111 2.96 -2.08 18.21
C CYS A 111 3.12 -1.26 19.49
N GLU A 112 4.30 -1.25 20.11
CA GLU A 112 4.58 -0.40 21.28
C GLU A 112 4.26 1.07 21.01
N GLN A 113 4.75 1.63 19.89
CA GLN A 113 4.50 3.02 19.51
C GLN A 113 3.02 3.29 19.22
N LYS A 114 2.36 2.40 18.49
CA LYS A 114 0.95 2.55 18.11
C LYS A 114 0.03 2.42 19.32
N ASN A 115 0.33 1.53 20.24
CA ASN A 115 -0.45 1.31 21.43
C ASN A 115 -0.46 2.53 22.37
N VAL A 116 0.63 3.30 22.44
CA VAL A 116 0.64 4.58 23.16
C VAL A 116 -0.41 5.55 22.58
N ILE A 117 -0.51 5.64 21.26
CA ILE A 117 -1.49 6.52 20.60
C ILE A 117 -2.91 5.97 20.79
N LEU A 118 -3.11 4.66 20.67
CA LEU A 118 -4.41 4.03 20.88
C LEU A 118 -4.91 4.28 22.30
N GLU A 119 -4.08 4.09 23.31
CA GLU A 119 -4.45 4.25 24.71
C GLU A 119 -4.71 5.72 25.06
N HIS A 120 -3.77 6.61 24.75
CA HIS A 120 -3.78 7.97 25.29
C HIS A 120 -4.49 9.00 24.40
N LEU A 121 -4.59 8.76 23.08
CA LEU A 121 -5.26 9.68 22.17
C LEU A 121 -6.65 9.20 21.76
N TYR A 122 -6.75 7.93 21.38
CA TYR A 122 -8.01 7.39 20.85
C TYR A 122 -8.84 6.66 21.88
N HIS A 123 -8.28 6.30 23.03
CA HIS A 123 -8.92 5.49 24.08
C HIS A 123 -9.51 4.18 23.52
N LYS A 124 -8.72 3.49 22.71
CA LYS A 124 -9.09 2.25 22.01
C LYS A 124 -8.19 1.10 22.48
N PRO A 125 -8.63 -0.16 22.27
CA PRO A 125 -7.83 -1.34 22.63
C PRO A 125 -6.46 -1.35 21.95
N ALA A 126 -5.47 -1.91 22.67
CA ALA A 126 -4.13 -2.11 22.13
C ALA A 126 -4.12 -3.18 21.02
N ILE A 127 -3.17 -3.05 20.11
CA ILE A 127 -2.85 -4.06 19.10
C ILE A 127 -2.02 -5.15 19.78
N ASN A 128 -2.42 -6.41 19.59
CA ASN A 128 -1.64 -7.55 20.00
C ASN A 128 -0.57 -7.85 18.93
N PRO A 129 0.74 -7.84 19.27
CA PRO A 129 1.80 -8.14 18.32
C PRO A 129 1.72 -9.53 17.69
N ASP A 130 1.33 -10.55 18.46
CA ASP A 130 1.25 -11.93 17.96
C ASP A 130 0.11 -12.08 16.94
N GLU A 131 -1.05 -11.50 17.20
CA GLU A 131 -2.18 -11.50 16.25
C GLU A 131 -1.84 -10.73 14.97
N LEU A 132 -1.10 -9.61 15.09
CA LEU A 132 -0.62 -8.87 13.93
C LEU A 132 0.37 -9.71 13.13
N LEU A 133 1.28 -10.40 13.78
CA LEU A 133 2.26 -11.29 13.14
C LEU A 133 1.58 -12.43 12.37
N GLU A 134 0.58 -13.08 12.97
CA GLU A 134 -0.24 -14.11 12.29
C GLU A 134 -0.89 -13.54 11.02
N THR A 135 -1.48 -12.36 11.12
CA THR A 135 -2.06 -11.66 9.94
C THR A 135 -1.00 -11.41 8.85
N LEU A 136 0.21 -11.04 9.23
CA LEU A 136 1.29 -10.81 8.26
C LEU A 136 1.81 -12.11 7.62
N HIS A 137 1.78 -13.23 8.34
CA HIS A 137 2.05 -14.54 7.75
C HIS A 137 0.99 -14.89 6.68
N GLU A 138 -0.28 -14.63 6.93
CA GLU A 138 -1.33 -14.80 5.91
C GLU A 138 -1.06 -13.90 4.70
N TYR A 139 -0.67 -12.63 4.92
CA TYR A 139 -0.33 -11.72 3.83
C TYR A 139 0.87 -12.21 3.00
N ARG A 140 1.88 -12.79 3.67
CA ARG A 140 3.02 -13.43 2.99
C ARG A 140 2.57 -14.53 2.03
N GLU A 141 1.73 -15.45 2.50
CA GLU A 141 1.22 -16.55 1.67
C GLU A 141 0.40 -16.03 0.48
N MET A 142 -0.42 -15.00 0.70
CA MET A 142 -1.24 -14.41 -0.37
C MET A 142 -0.39 -13.75 -1.45
N ILE A 143 0.69 -13.05 -1.08
CA ILE A 143 1.42 -12.19 -2.00
C ILE A 143 2.63 -12.88 -2.63
N ALA A 144 3.19 -13.91 -2.00
CA ALA A 144 4.41 -14.59 -2.43
C ALA A 144 4.49 -14.95 -3.93
N PRO A 145 3.40 -15.43 -4.57
CA PRO A 145 3.45 -15.78 -6.01
C PRO A 145 3.67 -14.58 -6.95
N PHE A 146 3.50 -13.37 -6.48
CA PHE A 146 3.52 -12.15 -7.29
C PHE A 146 4.78 -11.31 -7.07
N VAL A 147 5.54 -11.56 -6.01
CA VAL A 147 6.66 -10.71 -5.58
C VAL A 147 7.87 -10.88 -6.47
N CYS A 148 8.46 -9.77 -6.88
CA CYS A 148 9.72 -9.75 -7.62
C CYS A 148 10.45 -8.41 -7.46
N ASP A 149 11.71 -8.35 -7.91
CA ASP A 149 12.44 -7.09 -8.13
C ASP A 149 11.85 -6.39 -9.38
N VAL A 150 10.89 -5.50 -9.13
CA VAL A 150 10.22 -4.74 -10.19
C VAL A 150 11.18 -3.79 -10.89
N SER A 151 12.16 -3.20 -10.19
CA SER A 151 13.11 -2.29 -10.82
C SER A 151 13.99 -3.02 -11.84
N ALA A 152 14.50 -4.21 -11.51
CA ALA A 152 15.23 -5.04 -12.44
C ALA A 152 14.35 -5.48 -13.63
N TYR A 153 13.11 -5.90 -13.37
CA TYR A 153 12.18 -6.29 -14.42
C TYR A 153 11.88 -5.15 -15.40
N LEU A 154 11.67 -3.93 -14.90
CA LEU A 154 11.39 -2.75 -15.73
C LEU A 154 12.62 -2.31 -16.52
N ASP A 155 13.83 -2.38 -15.95
CA ASP A 155 15.06 -2.09 -16.66
C ASP A 155 15.25 -3.03 -17.87
N GLU A 156 15.02 -4.34 -17.69
CA GLU A 156 15.03 -5.31 -18.79
C GLU A 156 13.95 -5.02 -19.83
N ALA A 157 12.75 -4.67 -19.41
CA ALA A 157 11.64 -4.32 -20.32
C ALA A 157 11.97 -3.09 -21.16
N ILE A 158 12.57 -2.06 -20.56
CA ILE A 158 13.01 -0.84 -21.27
C ILE A 158 14.09 -1.18 -22.29
N LYS A 159 15.12 -1.95 -21.87
CA LYS A 159 16.19 -2.40 -22.79
C LYS A 159 15.66 -3.23 -23.95
N ALA A 160 14.60 -3.99 -23.72
CA ALA A 160 13.92 -4.77 -24.75
C ALA A 160 12.94 -3.93 -25.63
N GLY A 161 12.88 -2.62 -25.44
CA GLY A 161 12.03 -1.72 -26.23
C GLY A 161 10.53 -1.90 -25.96
N LYS A 162 10.12 -2.36 -24.77
CA LYS A 162 8.72 -2.50 -24.41
C LYS A 162 8.10 -1.15 -24.08
N ASN A 163 6.80 -1.01 -24.39
CA ASN A 163 6.03 0.15 -23.99
C ASN A 163 5.63 0.02 -22.51
N ILE A 164 5.90 1.07 -21.72
CA ILE A 164 5.54 1.16 -20.32
C ILE A 164 4.52 2.25 -20.13
N LEU A 165 3.35 1.90 -19.59
CA LEU A 165 2.32 2.84 -19.18
C LEU A 165 2.41 3.04 -17.68
N LEU A 166 2.63 4.28 -17.24
CA LEU A 166 2.61 4.67 -15.84
C LEU A 166 1.21 5.15 -15.46
N GLU A 167 0.56 4.45 -14.55
CA GLU A 167 -0.78 4.77 -14.06
C GLU A 167 -0.67 5.28 -12.62
N GLY A 168 -0.97 6.57 -12.42
CA GLY A 168 -1.09 7.18 -11.11
C GLY A 168 -2.54 7.25 -10.66
N GLN A 169 -2.83 8.13 -9.70
CA GLN A 169 -4.18 8.28 -9.16
C GLN A 169 -4.48 9.74 -8.82
N LEU A 170 -5.77 10.10 -8.80
CA LEU A 170 -6.40 11.37 -8.43
C LEU A 170 -6.09 12.55 -9.37
N GLY A 171 -4.90 13.13 -9.35
CA GLY A 171 -4.53 14.31 -10.14
C GLY A 171 -4.15 15.53 -9.31
N THR A 172 -3.69 16.59 -9.95
CA THR A 172 -2.98 17.73 -9.37
C THR A 172 -3.72 18.43 -8.22
N LEU A 173 -5.05 18.55 -8.27
CA LEU A 173 -5.82 19.21 -7.20
C LEU A 173 -5.80 18.46 -5.87
N LYS A 174 -5.41 17.20 -5.87
CA LYS A 174 -5.28 16.36 -4.68
C LYS A 174 -3.84 16.14 -4.24
N ASP A 175 -2.88 16.74 -4.92
CA ASP A 175 -1.46 16.66 -4.54
C ASP A 175 -1.18 17.48 -3.27
N PRO A 176 -0.38 16.97 -2.30
CA PRO A 176 -0.09 17.68 -1.07
C PRO A 176 0.60 19.03 -1.26
N ASP A 177 1.45 19.15 -2.31
CA ASP A 177 2.26 20.35 -2.54
C ASP A 177 1.60 21.33 -3.53
N HIS A 178 0.77 20.83 -4.46
CA HIS A 178 0.17 21.64 -5.53
C HIS A 178 -1.36 21.73 -5.47
N GLY A 179 -1.99 20.93 -4.61
CA GLY A 179 -3.45 20.86 -4.52
C GLY A 179 -4.08 21.81 -3.54
N ILE A 180 -5.35 21.56 -3.23
CA ILE A 180 -6.18 22.38 -2.35
C ILE A 180 -6.02 21.99 -0.87
N TYR A 181 -4.79 22.05 -0.35
CA TYR A 181 -4.49 21.67 1.03
C TYR A 181 -5.43 22.39 2.04
N PRO A 182 -5.96 21.70 3.07
CA PRO A 182 -5.68 20.33 3.49
C PRO A 182 -6.57 19.25 2.85
N MET A 183 -7.42 19.57 1.89
CA MET A 183 -8.35 18.65 1.23
C MET A 183 -7.67 17.85 0.10
N VAL A 184 -6.50 17.30 0.40
CA VAL A 184 -5.61 16.55 -0.51
C VAL A 184 -5.49 15.10 -0.07
N THR A 185 -4.86 14.25 -0.91
CA THR A 185 -4.38 12.94 -0.48
C THR A 185 -2.97 13.05 0.12
N SER A 186 -2.49 12.03 0.79
CA SER A 186 -1.13 11.99 1.35
C SER A 186 -0.06 11.51 0.37
N SER A 187 -0.46 11.08 -0.83
CA SER A 187 0.46 10.65 -1.89
C SER A 187 0.71 11.77 -2.90
N SER A 188 1.87 11.75 -3.58
CA SER A 188 2.08 12.59 -4.75
C SER A 188 1.24 12.08 -5.92
N THR A 189 0.46 12.98 -6.53
CA THR A 189 -0.46 12.67 -7.63
C THR A 189 0.02 13.21 -8.97
N LEU A 190 1.18 13.87 -9.00
CA LEU A 190 1.76 14.42 -10.22
C LEU A 190 2.35 13.33 -11.10
N ALA A 191 2.27 13.51 -12.41
CA ALA A 191 2.73 12.53 -13.41
C ALA A 191 4.21 12.15 -13.25
N ALA A 192 5.06 13.09 -12.83
CA ALA A 192 6.49 12.84 -12.58
C ALA A 192 6.73 11.77 -11.51
N TYR A 193 5.83 11.61 -10.54
CA TYR A 193 5.93 10.57 -9.52
C TYR A 193 5.75 9.15 -10.10
N GLY A 194 5.15 9.02 -11.28
CA GLY A 194 5.01 7.72 -11.94
C GLY A 194 6.35 7.02 -12.15
N ALA A 195 7.36 7.72 -12.67
CA ALA A 195 8.70 7.18 -12.83
C ALA A 195 9.35 6.84 -11.49
N ILE A 196 9.28 7.74 -10.51
CA ILE A 196 9.81 7.52 -9.15
C ILE A 196 9.14 6.30 -8.51
N GLY A 197 7.82 6.22 -8.57
CA GLY A 197 7.04 5.13 -8.00
C GLY A 197 7.21 3.78 -8.70
N ALA A 198 7.61 3.78 -9.98
CA ALA A 198 7.98 2.58 -10.72
C ALA A 198 9.46 2.16 -10.47
N GLY A 199 10.30 3.08 -10.03
CA GLY A 199 11.73 2.83 -9.81
C GLY A 199 12.56 2.90 -11.11
N ILE A 200 12.20 3.77 -12.05
CA ILE A 200 12.86 3.98 -13.34
C ILE A 200 13.25 5.44 -13.54
#